data_0fae66d62c42e924db9f8433cf46e1ce
#
_entry.id   0fae66d62c42e924db9f8433cf46e1ce
#
_cell.length_a   1.000
_cell.length_b   1.000
_cell.length_c   1.000
_cell.angle_alpha   90.00
_cell.angle_beta   90.00
_cell.angle_gamma   90.00
#
_symmetry.space_group_name_H-M   'P 1'
#
loop_
_entity.id
_entity.type
_entity.pdbx_description
1 polymer ?
#
loop_
_entity_poly.entity_id
_entity_poly.type
_entity_poly.pdbx_seq_one_letter_code
_entity_poly.pdbx_strand_id
1 'polypeptide(L)'
;MIAGRNVLGGKLESCSLRPLTGFYRDGCCNTGVDDIGVHVVCAQMTKEFLEFSKAHGNDLSTPRPGFPGLKPGDRWCICASRWKEACQAGVAPPVYLAATHAAVLEYVSLDALMARAVDVH
;
A
#
# COMPACT_ATOMS: atom_id res chain seq x y z
N MET A 1 19.86 -5.50 -4.24
CA MET A 1 18.67 -4.89 -4.88
C MET A 1 18.75 -3.37 -4.75
N ILE A 2 18.52 -2.67 -5.83
CA ILE A 2 18.47 -1.21 -5.81
C ILE A 2 17.10 -0.80 -5.26
N ALA A 3 17.10 0.04 -4.22
CA ALA A 3 15.85 0.57 -3.69
C ALA A 3 15.15 1.40 -4.78
N GLY A 4 13.84 1.22 -4.90
CA GLY A 4 13.04 1.97 -5.85
C GLY A 4 12.93 3.44 -5.47
N ARG A 5 12.31 4.20 -6.36
CA ARG A 5 11.99 5.60 -6.07
C ARG A 5 10.53 5.71 -5.67
N ASN A 6 10.23 6.68 -4.82
CA ASN A 6 8.85 6.96 -4.45
C ASN A 6 8.17 7.82 -5.53
N VAL A 7 6.85 8.00 -5.38
CA VAL A 7 6.05 8.75 -6.36
C VAL A 7 6.42 10.23 -6.43
N LEU A 8 7.17 10.74 -5.45
CA LEU A 8 7.64 12.13 -5.43
C LEU A 8 8.99 12.28 -6.14
N GLY A 9 9.57 11.19 -6.63
CA GLY A 9 10.85 11.19 -7.33
C GLY A 9 12.07 11.02 -6.41
N GLY A 10 11.84 10.88 -5.11
CA GLY A 10 12.90 10.70 -4.13
C GLY A 10 13.16 9.23 -3.81
N LYS A 11 14.01 9.00 -2.80
CA LYS A 11 14.30 7.65 -2.32
C LYS A 11 13.07 7.06 -1.63
N LEU A 12 12.77 5.79 -1.92
CA LEU A 12 11.66 5.09 -1.29
C LEU A 12 11.94 4.91 0.20
N GLU A 13 11.05 5.45 1.04
CA GLU A 13 11.17 5.35 2.49
C GLU A 13 10.47 4.09 3.01
N SER A 14 10.78 3.72 4.25
CA SER A 14 10.15 2.58 4.91
C SER A 14 8.66 2.84 5.14
N CYS A 15 7.83 1.84 4.86
CA CYS A 15 6.39 1.91 5.10
C CYS A 15 6.06 1.46 6.52
N SER A 16 6.47 0.26 6.90
CA SER A 16 6.22 -0.26 8.24
C SER A 16 7.18 -1.39 8.58
N LEU A 17 7.65 -1.35 9.83
CA LEU A 17 8.44 -2.45 10.41
C LEU A 17 7.61 -3.27 11.39
N ARG A 18 6.46 -2.73 11.86
CA ARG A 18 5.54 -3.40 12.79
C ARG A 18 4.10 -2.99 12.47
N PRO A 19 3.37 -3.82 11.73
CA PRO A 19 3.77 -5.09 11.12
C PRO A 19 4.82 -4.93 10.04
N LEU A 20 5.70 -5.89 9.90
CA LEU A 20 6.72 -5.87 8.86
C LEU A 20 6.06 -6.10 7.51
N THR A 21 6.15 -5.10 6.64
CA THR A 21 5.43 -5.09 5.36
C THR A 21 6.38 -5.20 4.17
N GLY A 22 5.78 -5.19 2.99
CA GLY A 22 6.46 -5.28 1.71
C GLY A 22 6.43 -6.67 1.14
N PHE A 23 6.41 -6.77 -0.18
CA PHE A 23 6.46 -8.08 -0.85
C PHE A 23 7.68 -8.87 -0.39
N TYR A 24 8.82 -8.18 -0.22
CA TYR A 24 10.08 -8.80 0.21
C TYR A 24 10.24 -8.82 1.74
N ARG A 25 9.28 -8.31 2.49
CA ARG A 25 9.31 -8.21 3.96
C ARG A 25 10.55 -7.45 4.47
N ASP A 26 10.89 -6.38 3.78
CA ASP A 26 11.99 -5.48 4.16
C ASP A 26 11.50 -4.15 4.75
N GLY A 27 10.18 -4.02 4.94
CA GLY A 27 9.57 -2.80 5.49
C GLY A 27 9.25 -1.75 4.44
N CYS A 28 9.65 -1.96 3.20
CA CYS A 28 9.47 -1.01 2.10
C CYS A 28 8.55 -1.59 1.02
N CYS A 29 7.82 -0.72 0.34
CA CYS A 29 6.93 -1.14 -0.74
C CYS A 29 7.70 -1.29 -2.07
N ASN A 30 8.79 -2.08 -2.02
CA ASN A 30 9.54 -2.42 -3.21
C ASN A 30 8.82 -3.47 -4.04
N THR A 31 9.09 -3.49 -5.33
CA THR A 31 8.48 -4.43 -6.26
C THR A 31 9.52 -4.91 -7.26
N GLY A 32 9.21 -5.98 -7.96
CA GLY A 32 10.04 -6.57 -8.99
C GLY A 32 9.22 -7.49 -9.84
N VAL A 33 9.87 -8.19 -10.78
CA VAL A 33 9.18 -9.05 -11.75
C VAL A 33 8.44 -10.21 -11.10
N ASP A 34 8.82 -10.61 -9.90
CA ASP A 34 8.20 -11.69 -9.14
C ASP A 34 7.01 -11.20 -8.29
N ASP A 35 6.83 -9.89 -8.15
CA ASP A 35 5.70 -9.31 -7.42
C ASP A 35 4.53 -9.07 -8.37
N ILE A 36 3.81 -10.12 -8.68
CA ILE A 36 2.68 -10.09 -9.62
C ILE A 36 1.57 -9.16 -9.13
N GLY A 37 1.36 -9.10 -7.82
CA GLY A 37 0.33 -8.24 -7.21
C GLY A 37 0.70 -6.76 -7.18
N VAL A 38 1.95 -6.43 -7.45
CA VAL A 38 2.47 -5.04 -7.44
C VAL A 38 2.11 -4.33 -6.13
N HIS A 39 2.70 -4.80 -5.01
CA HIS A 39 2.43 -4.31 -3.66
C HIS A 39 3.22 -3.04 -3.36
N VAL A 40 2.80 -1.93 -3.96
CA VAL A 40 3.60 -0.69 -4.01
C VAL A 40 3.00 0.49 -3.25
N VAL A 41 1.76 0.39 -2.74
CA VAL A 41 1.09 1.51 -2.09
C VAL A 41 1.22 1.38 -0.58
N CYS A 42 1.97 2.29 0.04
CA CYS A 42 2.02 2.35 1.50
C CYS A 42 0.79 3.08 2.01
N ALA A 43 -0.14 2.32 2.61
CA ALA A 43 -1.41 2.85 3.06
C ALA A 43 -1.62 2.59 4.55
N GLN A 44 -2.32 3.50 5.20
CA GLN A 44 -2.77 3.31 6.56
C GLN A 44 -4.13 2.64 6.53
N MET A 45 -4.23 1.46 7.15
CA MET A 45 -5.47 0.70 7.15
C MET A 45 -6.57 1.45 7.88
N THR A 46 -7.78 1.38 7.30
CA THR A 46 -9.00 1.88 7.93
C THR A 46 -9.99 0.73 8.04
N LYS A 47 -10.94 0.86 8.95
CA LYS A 47 -11.99 -0.14 9.10
C LYS A 47 -12.74 -0.33 7.79
N GLU A 48 -13.10 0.77 7.13
CA GLU A 48 -13.86 0.76 5.88
C GLU A 48 -13.10 0.03 4.77
N PHE A 49 -11.80 0.31 4.62
CA PHE A 49 -10.99 -0.35 3.61
C PHE A 49 -10.84 -1.84 3.90
N LEU A 50 -10.57 -2.21 5.16
CA LEU A 50 -10.40 -3.61 5.54
C LEU A 50 -11.67 -4.42 5.28
N GLU A 51 -12.83 -3.87 5.57
CA GLU A 51 -14.12 -4.52 5.30
C GLU A 51 -14.37 -4.64 3.79
N PHE A 52 -14.11 -3.58 3.04
CA PHE A 52 -14.24 -3.57 1.59
C PHE A 52 -13.34 -4.60 0.94
N SER A 53 -12.07 -4.62 1.35
CA SER A 53 -11.07 -5.54 0.81
C SER A 53 -11.46 -7.00 1.07
N LYS A 54 -11.92 -7.30 2.27
CA LYS A 54 -12.37 -8.64 2.64
C LYS A 54 -13.57 -9.07 1.77
N ALA A 55 -14.53 -8.16 1.58
CA ALA A 55 -15.72 -8.43 0.78
C ALA A 55 -15.37 -8.68 -0.70
N HIS A 56 -14.24 -8.13 -1.16
CA HIS A 56 -13.78 -8.28 -2.54
C HIS A 56 -12.69 -9.36 -2.70
N GLY A 57 -12.60 -10.28 -1.75
CA GLY A 57 -11.76 -11.46 -1.86
C GLY A 57 -10.32 -11.28 -1.40
N ASN A 58 -9.99 -10.17 -0.76
CA ASN A 58 -8.65 -9.90 -0.25
C ASN A 58 -8.72 -9.61 1.26
N ASP A 59 -8.85 -10.67 2.04
CA ASP A 59 -8.97 -10.55 3.50
C ASP A 59 -7.61 -10.23 4.13
N LEU A 60 -7.44 -8.99 4.56
CA LEU A 60 -6.23 -8.53 5.23
C LEU A 60 -6.35 -8.52 6.76
N SER A 61 -7.53 -8.84 7.28
CA SER A 61 -7.80 -8.74 8.73
C SER A 61 -7.54 -10.04 9.49
N THR A 62 -7.68 -11.18 8.83
CA THR A 62 -7.57 -12.48 9.49
C THR A 62 -6.11 -12.92 9.55
N PRO A 63 -5.59 -13.22 10.75
CA PRO A 63 -4.23 -13.75 10.88
C PRO A 63 -4.08 -15.10 10.17
N ARG A 64 -2.89 -15.32 9.57
CA ARG A 64 -2.51 -16.55 8.90
C ARG A 64 -1.04 -16.82 9.17
N PRO A 65 -0.52 -18.05 8.94
CA PRO A 65 0.91 -18.28 9.08
C PRO A 65 1.73 -17.28 8.26
N GLY A 66 2.67 -16.59 8.92
CA GLY A 66 3.50 -15.57 8.29
C GLY A 66 2.80 -14.22 8.07
N PHE A 67 1.56 -14.06 8.53
CA PHE A 67 0.82 -12.81 8.37
C PHE A 67 -0.02 -12.55 9.62
N PRO A 68 0.23 -11.42 10.33
CA PRO A 68 -0.39 -11.17 11.64
C PRO A 68 -1.85 -10.73 11.59
N GLY A 69 -2.38 -10.40 10.41
CA GLY A 69 -3.67 -9.72 10.28
C GLY A 69 -3.51 -8.23 10.57
N LEU A 70 -4.23 -7.41 9.83
CA LEU A 70 -4.11 -5.95 9.96
C LEU A 70 -5.30 -5.37 10.70
N LYS A 71 -5.02 -4.26 11.40
CA LYS A 71 -6.01 -3.50 12.16
C LYS A 71 -6.01 -2.06 11.69
N PRO A 72 -7.09 -1.31 11.89
CA PRO A 72 -7.09 0.12 11.61
C PRO A 72 -5.88 0.80 12.27
N GLY A 73 -5.19 1.64 11.50
CA GLY A 73 -3.96 2.31 11.94
C GLY A 73 -2.68 1.64 11.51
N ASP A 74 -2.70 0.36 11.18
CA ASP A 74 -1.52 -0.34 10.65
C ASP A 74 -1.18 0.18 9.26
N ARG A 75 0.11 0.26 8.94
CA ARG A 75 0.57 0.58 7.59
C ARG A 75 0.93 -0.70 6.87
N TRP A 76 0.59 -0.76 5.60
CA TRP A 76 0.84 -1.96 4.81
C TRP A 76 1.03 -1.60 3.34
N CYS A 77 1.90 -2.34 2.67
CA CYS A 77 2.10 -2.21 1.22
C CYS A 77 1.00 -2.99 0.52
N ILE A 78 0.00 -2.30 -0.02
CA ILE A 78 -1.12 -2.96 -0.70
C ILE A 78 -0.94 -2.94 -2.20
N CYS A 79 -1.65 -3.84 -2.87
CA CYS A 79 -1.64 -3.94 -4.33
C CYS A 79 -2.14 -2.64 -4.95
N ALA A 80 -1.47 -2.16 -6.01
CA ALA A 80 -1.89 -0.97 -6.72
C ALA A 80 -3.32 -1.09 -7.23
N SER A 81 -3.69 -2.26 -7.79
CA SER A 81 -5.04 -2.51 -8.29
C SER A 81 -6.09 -2.51 -7.16
N ARG A 82 -5.72 -3.01 -5.98
CA ARG A 82 -6.64 -3.02 -4.83
C ARG A 82 -6.88 -1.62 -4.30
N TRP A 83 -5.85 -0.77 -4.29
CA TRP A 83 -6.02 0.62 -3.90
C TRP A 83 -6.90 1.37 -4.92
N LYS A 84 -6.67 1.14 -6.21
CA LYS A 84 -7.47 1.72 -7.29
C LYS A 84 -8.95 1.33 -7.16
N GLU A 85 -9.22 0.05 -6.93
CA GLU A 85 -10.57 -0.48 -6.73
C GLU A 85 -11.27 0.23 -5.56
N ALA A 86 -10.56 0.37 -4.43
CA ALA A 86 -11.10 1.05 -3.26
C ALA A 86 -11.33 2.54 -3.53
N CYS A 87 -10.44 3.17 -4.30
CA CYS A 87 -10.57 4.56 -4.69
C CYS A 87 -11.85 4.79 -5.51
N GLN A 88 -12.11 3.91 -6.45
CA GLN A 88 -13.32 3.96 -7.28
C GLN A 88 -14.59 3.77 -6.45
N ALA A 89 -14.49 3.03 -5.34
CA ALA A 89 -15.61 2.80 -4.43
C ALA A 89 -15.71 3.86 -3.33
N GLY A 90 -14.80 4.84 -3.28
CA GLY A 90 -14.82 5.91 -2.29
C GLY A 90 -14.30 5.52 -0.92
N VAL A 91 -13.59 4.39 -0.80
CA VAL A 91 -13.08 3.87 0.48
C VAL A 91 -11.56 3.65 0.46
N ALA A 92 -10.84 4.32 -0.44
CA ALA A 92 -9.39 4.21 -0.51
C ALA A 92 -8.74 4.63 0.81
N PRO A 93 -7.82 3.83 1.37
CA PRO A 93 -7.14 4.20 2.61
C PRO A 93 -6.15 5.35 2.36
N PRO A 94 -5.84 6.14 3.40
CA PRO A 94 -4.82 7.20 3.30
C PRO A 94 -3.48 6.61 2.92
N VAL A 95 -2.67 7.39 2.17
CA VAL A 95 -1.39 6.93 1.66
C VAL A 95 -0.23 7.77 2.16
N TYR A 96 0.95 7.15 2.26
CA TYR A 96 2.21 7.81 2.55
C TYR A 96 3.02 7.86 1.25
N LEU A 97 3.04 9.01 0.60
CA LEU A 97 3.65 9.14 -0.74
C LEU A 97 5.15 8.86 -0.72
N ALA A 98 5.85 9.30 0.33
CA ALA A 98 7.29 9.07 0.45
C ALA A 98 7.65 7.58 0.56
N ALA A 99 6.69 6.75 0.95
CA ALA A 99 6.87 5.30 1.10
C ALA A 99 6.09 4.51 0.04
N THR A 100 5.53 5.18 -0.97
CA THR A 100 4.80 4.55 -2.07
C THR A 100 5.68 4.54 -3.32
N HIS A 101 5.86 3.35 -3.90
CA HIS A 101 6.75 3.16 -5.05
C HIS A 101 6.18 3.82 -6.30
N ALA A 102 7.08 4.41 -7.10
CA ALA A 102 6.70 5.12 -8.34
C ALA A 102 5.93 4.23 -9.34
N ALA A 103 6.11 2.91 -9.27
CA ALA A 103 5.40 1.97 -10.15
C ALA A 103 3.87 2.08 -10.06
N VAL A 104 3.35 2.62 -8.94
CA VAL A 104 1.90 2.81 -8.77
C VAL A 104 1.32 3.74 -9.86
N LEU A 105 2.13 4.62 -10.44
CA LEU A 105 1.67 5.57 -11.45
C LEU A 105 1.24 4.91 -12.76
N GLU A 106 1.56 3.63 -12.95
CA GLU A 106 1.03 2.86 -14.08
C GLU A 106 -0.42 2.45 -13.87
N TYR A 107 -0.94 2.57 -12.64
CA TYR A 107 -2.29 2.13 -12.26
C TYR A 107 -3.20 3.27 -11.86
N VAL A 108 -2.67 4.28 -11.17
CA VAL A 108 -3.46 5.42 -10.68
C VAL A 108 -2.68 6.70 -10.90
N SER A 109 -3.41 7.83 -11.00
CA SER A 109 -2.79 9.13 -11.16
C SER A 109 -2.18 9.64 -9.85
N LEU A 110 -1.17 10.50 -9.97
CA LEU A 110 -0.60 11.17 -8.80
C LEU A 110 -1.67 12.01 -8.09
N ASP A 111 -2.57 12.65 -8.82
CA ASP A 111 -3.65 13.46 -8.23
C ASP A 111 -4.55 12.64 -7.32
N ALA A 112 -4.90 11.41 -7.73
CA ALA A 112 -5.72 10.53 -6.92
C ALA A 112 -5.02 10.15 -5.62
N LEU A 113 -3.70 9.89 -5.68
CA LEU A 113 -2.89 9.59 -4.51
C LEU A 113 -2.76 10.79 -3.59
N MET A 114 -2.50 11.98 -4.15
CA MET A 114 -2.35 13.21 -3.37
C MET A 114 -3.63 13.57 -2.62
N ALA A 115 -4.79 13.28 -3.19
CA ALA A 115 -6.07 13.53 -2.53
C ALA A 115 -6.23 12.71 -1.24
N ARG A 116 -5.46 11.64 -1.09
CA ARG A 116 -5.50 10.75 0.09
C ARG A 116 -4.18 10.75 0.86
N ALA A 117 -3.23 11.61 0.50
CA ALA A 117 -1.91 11.63 1.14
C ALA A 117 -1.99 12.19 2.56
N VAL A 118 -1.25 11.57 3.48
CA VAL A 118 -1.16 12.04 4.87
C VAL A 118 0.19 12.71 5.16
N ASP A 119 1.18 12.53 4.31
CA ASP A 119 2.53 13.07 4.49
C ASP A 119 2.87 14.24 3.56
N VAL A 120 1.95 14.60 2.65
CA VAL A 120 2.12 15.72 1.73
C VAL A 120 0.82 16.52 1.70
N HIS A 121 0.96 17.81 1.87
CA HIS A 121 -0.18 18.74 1.90
C HIS A 121 -0.05 19.84 0.87
#